data_48899c2c8fd4fc0aa6686be809086665
#
_entry.id   48899c2c8fd4fc0aa6686be809086665
#
_cell.length_a   1.000
_cell.length_b   1.000
_cell.length_c   1.000
_cell.angle_alpha   90.00
_cell.angle_beta   90.00
_cell.angle_gamma   90.00
#
_symmetry.space_group_name_H-M   'P 1'
#
loop_
_entity.id
_entity.type
_entity.pdbx_description
1 polymer ?
#
loop_
_entity_poly.entity_id
_entity_poly.type
_entity_poly.pdbx_seq_one_letter_code
_entity_poly.pdbx_strand_id
1 'polypeptide(L)'
;MFAKAVAGRNSLSWLQVNDNGSVTLYVSTLGKDYLKPEVPLLLIRQGKDIYSTIRQAYQALMKNTEAADLKSRTAKEYFEAFRYLGWCTWEHYHDDINESKVINDMKTIEASGIPIRYVLIDDGHLAHKNRQLTDFIPDKQRFPSGWKKIMSYKKENKIKWIGLWYSLSGYWMGLSPENGFPQVVRQALYPHAGSLLPGTDSTRIRSFYRYYVSTLKEQGFDFLKVDNQAFTLPLYMGGHESIRQATDCNRSLEAETHRQNMGLMNCMAQNVINTDHTSYSNSTRVSIDYKKYDEDMAKSHLFQSYTNTLLLGQTVWPDHDMFHSCDTVCGTLMARSKAISGGPVYLSDAPRDFIKENIFPLIDEQGKLFRPEAPAVPMPESILTNPLWSGKAYRVAAPSGNGAMTLICYNLNVSPRHQQVQAIIKKEDYSLRNSFEKMSATSEERVLLYNWESQKAEELSDSSTFELIGFTDKLFHLCPIRKGWTVIGVQEKYLSPSTVQTISLTENRLVLNVLCTGTLKVWIENSSKQELRSISIDTPKKIVIEK
;
A
#
# COMPACT_ATOMS: atom_id res chain seq x y z
N MET A 1 20.42 17.08 -0.06
CA MET A 1 20.90 16.22 -1.16
C MET A 1 20.25 14.85 -1.01
N PHE A 2 19.81 14.26 -2.10
CA PHE A 2 19.28 12.90 -2.18
C PHE A 2 20.14 12.09 -3.15
N ALA A 3 20.53 10.88 -2.76
CA ALA A 3 21.28 9.96 -3.59
C ALA A 3 20.61 8.58 -3.59
N LYS A 4 20.43 7.97 -4.76
CA LYS A 4 19.82 6.66 -4.96
C LYS A 4 20.69 5.82 -5.90
N ALA A 5 21.09 4.65 -5.43
CA ALA A 5 21.65 3.63 -6.31
C ALA A 5 20.60 3.15 -7.31
N VAL A 6 21.00 2.82 -8.53
CA VAL A 6 20.11 2.49 -9.65
C VAL A 6 20.42 1.08 -10.17
N ALA A 7 19.37 0.29 -10.40
CA ALA A 7 19.51 -0.98 -11.09
C ALA A 7 19.36 -0.76 -12.60
N GLY A 8 20.42 -1.11 -13.35
CA GLY A 8 20.32 -1.30 -14.80
C GLY A 8 19.80 -2.70 -15.13
N ARG A 9 19.50 -2.93 -16.41
CA ARG A 9 19.00 -4.24 -16.86
C ARG A 9 19.96 -5.41 -16.64
N ASN A 10 21.27 -5.14 -16.63
CA ASN A 10 22.32 -6.14 -16.48
C ASN A 10 23.32 -5.82 -15.36
N SER A 11 23.02 -4.83 -14.55
CA SER A 11 23.91 -4.38 -13.47
C SER A 11 23.11 -3.94 -12.26
N LEU A 12 23.68 -4.15 -11.09
CA LEU A 12 23.17 -3.65 -9.82
C LEU A 12 24.15 -2.68 -9.22
N SER A 13 23.64 -1.64 -8.57
CA SER A 13 24.44 -0.81 -7.70
C SER A 13 23.76 -0.65 -6.34
N TRP A 14 24.55 -0.43 -5.30
CA TRP A 14 24.05 -0.14 -3.95
C TRP A 14 25.03 0.76 -3.20
N LEU A 15 24.47 1.48 -2.22
CA LEU A 15 25.24 2.35 -1.34
C LEU A 15 25.42 1.67 0.02
N GLN A 16 26.61 1.74 0.56
CA GLN A 16 26.93 1.30 1.91
C GLN A 16 27.50 2.48 2.69
N VAL A 17 26.91 2.74 3.86
CA VAL A 17 27.47 3.68 4.83
C VAL A 17 28.45 2.91 5.71
N ASN A 18 29.67 3.38 5.80
CA ASN A 18 30.73 2.78 6.59
C ASN A 18 30.78 3.39 8.01
N ASP A 19 31.41 2.71 8.94
CA ASP A 19 31.51 3.15 10.36
C ASP A 19 32.16 4.53 10.53
N ASN A 20 33.04 4.93 9.61
CA ASN A 20 33.66 6.25 9.59
C ASN A 20 32.79 7.35 8.96
N GLY A 21 31.55 7.04 8.61
CA GLY A 21 30.60 7.96 7.96
C GLY A 21 30.83 8.16 6.46
N SER A 22 31.82 7.51 5.85
CA SER A 22 31.95 7.52 4.39
C SER A 22 30.88 6.66 3.71
N VAL A 23 30.54 6.99 2.46
CA VAL A 23 29.60 6.22 1.65
C VAL A 23 30.33 5.59 0.48
N THR A 24 30.25 4.27 0.37
CA THR A 24 30.82 3.51 -0.75
C THR A 24 29.72 3.12 -1.72
N LEU A 25 29.94 3.37 -3.01
CA LEU A 25 29.10 2.89 -4.10
C LEU A 25 29.68 1.57 -4.62
N TYR A 26 28.87 0.51 -4.54
CA TYR A 26 29.19 -0.80 -5.11
C TYR A 26 28.43 -0.98 -6.42
N VAL A 27 29.06 -1.69 -7.35
CA VAL A 27 28.49 -2.07 -8.65
C VAL A 27 28.85 -3.51 -8.95
N SER A 28 27.89 -4.27 -9.48
CA SER A 28 28.12 -5.66 -9.88
C SER A 28 27.28 -6.03 -11.10
N THR A 29 27.85 -6.84 -11.97
CA THR A 29 27.15 -7.56 -13.05
C THR A 29 26.86 -9.02 -12.70
N LEU A 30 27.26 -9.45 -11.48
CA LEU A 30 27.22 -10.85 -11.04
C LEU A 30 27.94 -11.82 -12.00
N GLY A 31 29.12 -11.42 -12.46
CA GLY A 31 30.01 -12.25 -13.27
C GLY A 31 29.72 -12.20 -14.77
N LYS A 32 28.78 -11.39 -15.23
CA LYS A 32 28.58 -11.16 -16.67
C LYS A 32 29.56 -10.12 -17.22
N ASP A 33 30.15 -10.42 -18.38
CA ASP A 33 30.90 -9.43 -19.14
C ASP A 33 29.94 -8.34 -19.67
N TYR A 34 30.32 -7.09 -19.46
CA TYR A 34 29.50 -5.95 -19.86
C TYR A 34 30.26 -5.09 -20.88
N LEU A 35 29.76 -5.10 -22.11
CA LEU A 35 30.42 -4.44 -23.24
C LEU A 35 29.98 -2.99 -23.49
N LYS A 36 28.94 -2.52 -22.77
CA LYS A 36 28.49 -1.14 -22.92
C LYS A 36 29.40 -0.18 -22.15
N PRO A 37 29.77 0.97 -22.73
CA PRO A 37 30.63 1.95 -22.07
C PRO A 37 29.93 2.71 -20.93
N GLU A 38 28.60 2.71 -20.86
CA GLU A 38 27.80 3.47 -19.91
C GLU A 38 26.83 2.56 -19.16
N VAL A 39 26.81 2.67 -17.84
CA VAL A 39 25.94 1.94 -16.92
C VAL A 39 25.34 2.93 -15.92
N PRO A 40 24.00 2.94 -15.70
CA PRO A 40 23.43 3.76 -14.67
C PRO A 40 23.84 3.22 -13.29
N LEU A 41 24.46 4.06 -12.46
CA LEU A 41 25.00 3.66 -11.17
C LEU A 41 24.32 4.37 -10.01
N LEU A 42 24.24 5.68 -10.11
CA LEU A 42 23.84 6.55 -9.02
C LEU A 42 23.10 7.77 -9.56
N LEU A 43 21.95 8.04 -8.99
CA LEU A 43 21.21 9.28 -9.20
C LEU A 43 21.43 10.20 -8.01
N ILE A 44 21.93 11.40 -8.26
CA ILE A 44 22.09 12.44 -7.24
C ILE A 44 21.21 13.64 -7.58
N ARG A 45 20.49 14.14 -6.59
CA ARG A 45 19.67 15.36 -6.73
C ARG A 45 19.85 16.26 -5.52
N GLN A 46 19.94 17.57 -5.76
CA GLN A 46 19.93 18.59 -4.72
C GLN A 46 18.67 19.41 -4.80
N GLY A 47 18.07 19.73 -3.67
CA GLY A 47 16.88 20.57 -3.56
C GLY A 47 16.71 21.14 -2.17
N LYS A 48 15.75 22.03 -1.99
CA LYS A 48 15.47 22.72 -0.71
C LYS A 48 14.55 21.90 0.20
N ASP A 49 13.67 21.12 -0.37
CA ASP A 49 12.67 20.29 0.30
C ASP A 49 12.85 18.83 -0.11
N ILE A 50 12.81 17.93 0.87
CA ILE A 50 13.13 16.51 0.69
C ILE A 50 12.13 15.81 -0.24
N TYR A 51 10.83 16.10 -0.10
CA TYR A 51 9.79 15.43 -0.89
C TYR A 51 9.86 15.80 -2.37
N SER A 52 9.97 17.10 -2.66
CA SER A 52 10.12 17.58 -4.04
C SER A 52 11.46 17.14 -4.64
N THR A 53 12.52 17.04 -3.85
CA THR A 53 13.82 16.54 -4.29
C THR A 53 13.76 15.07 -4.69
N ILE A 54 13.12 14.22 -3.87
CA ILE A 54 12.89 12.80 -4.18
C ILE A 54 12.02 12.67 -5.43
N ARG A 55 10.91 13.41 -5.51
CA ARG A 55 10.03 13.39 -6.68
C ARG A 55 10.78 13.75 -7.98
N GLN A 56 11.59 14.82 -7.97
CA GLN A 56 12.40 15.22 -9.13
C GLN A 56 13.46 14.17 -9.48
N ALA A 57 14.03 13.49 -8.48
CA ALA A 57 14.97 12.40 -8.68
C ALA A 57 14.30 11.23 -9.41
N TYR A 58 13.12 10.80 -8.97
CA TYR A 58 12.36 9.75 -9.65
C TYR A 58 11.89 10.16 -11.06
N GLN A 59 11.51 11.42 -11.26
CA GLN A 59 11.19 11.93 -12.60
C GLN A 59 12.40 11.88 -13.55
N ALA A 60 13.62 12.12 -13.04
CA ALA A 60 14.85 11.97 -13.81
C ALA A 60 15.15 10.49 -14.11
N LEU A 61 14.95 9.60 -13.14
CA LEU A 61 15.12 8.17 -13.32
C LEU A 61 14.17 7.60 -14.39
N MET A 62 12.90 8.02 -14.40
CA MET A 62 11.91 7.62 -15.41
C MET A 62 12.26 8.04 -16.85
N LYS A 63 13.18 8.99 -17.02
CA LYS A 63 13.72 9.40 -18.33
C LYS A 63 14.98 8.64 -18.73
N ASN A 64 15.54 7.83 -17.84
CA ASN A 64 16.74 7.03 -18.12
C ASN A 64 16.38 5.83 -19.00
N THR A 65 17.15 5.59 -20.06
CA THR A 65 16.89 4.53 -21.03
C THR A 65 16.99 3.12 -20.45
N GLU A 66 17.83 2.90 -19.44
CA GLU A 66 17.99 1.61 -18.75
C GLU A 66 16.83 1.34 -17.77
N ALA A 67 16.18 2.41 -17.29
CA ALA A 67 15.00 2.37 -16.43
C ALA A 67 13.74 2.83 -17.18
N ALA A 68 13.72 2.71 -18.51
CA ALA A 68 12.64 3.24 -19.38
C ALA A 68 11.24 2.68 -19.05
N ASP A 69 11.18 1.51 -18.43
CA ASP A 69 9.91 0.87 -18.04
C ASP A 69 9.39 1.34 -16.68
N LEU A 70 10.09 2.21 -15.98
CA LEU A 70 9.65 2.79 -14.72
C LEU A 70 8.64 3.92 -14.98
N LYS A 71 7.44 3.80 -14.38
CA LYS A 71 6.40 4.83 -14.47
C LYS A 71 5.99 5.34 -13.10
N SER A 72 5.57 6.61 -13.06
CA SER A 72 5.00 7.18 -11.84
C SER A 72 3.70 6.48 -11.43
N ARG A 73 3.40 6.50 -10.14
CA ARG A 73 2.14 6.01 -9.59
C ARG A 73 0.91 6.58 -10.28
N THR A 74 0.95 7.88 -10.62
CA THR A 74 -0.17 8.58 -11.26
C THR A 74 -0.32 8.28 -12.75
N ALA A 75 0.70 7.71 -13.40
CA ALA A 75 0.67 7.30 -14.81
C ALA A 75 0.24 5.83 -14.99
N LYS A 76 0.01 5.10 -13.92
CA LYS A 76 -0.40 3.69 -13.93
C LYS A 76 -1.84 3.53 -13.50
N GLU A 77 -2.54 2.56 -14.06
CA GLU A 77 -3.88 2.17 -13.63
C GLU A 77 -3.84 1.61 -12.20
N TYR A 78 -4.82 1.98 -11.38
CA TYR A 78 -5.03 1.37 -10.07
C TYR A 78 -6.20 0.40 -10.17
N PHE A 79 -5.94 -0.88 -9.95
CA PHE A 79 -6.91 -1.95 -10.16
C PHE A 79 -8.18 -1.74 -9.32
N GLU A 80 -9.35 -1.89 -9.94
CA GLU A 80 -10.62 -1.48 -9.34
C GLU A 80 -10.92 -2.21 -8.02
N ALA A 81 -10.66 -3.52 -7.91
CA ALA A 81 -10.91 -4.25 -6.67
C ALA A 81 -10.20 -3.63 -5.45
N PHE A 82 -9.01 -3.06 -5.63
CA PHE A 82 -8.22 -2.45 -4.56
C PHE A 82 -8.76 -1.10 -4.06
N ARG A 83 -9.83 -0.60 -4.69
CA ARG A 83 -10.60 0.57 -4.21
C ARG A 83 -11.64 0.20 -3.17
N TYR A 84 -11.82 -1.10 -2.89
CA TYR A 84 -12.82 -1.63 -1.98
C TYR A 84 -12.17 -2.42 -0.86
N LEU A 85 -12.93 -2.61 0.23
CA LEU A 85 -12.49 -3.44 1.35
C LEU A 85 -12.41 -4.91 0.93
N GLY A 86 -11.30 -5.55 1.31
CA GLY A 86 -11.05 -6.96 1.07
C GLY A 86 -10.90 -7.78 2.35
N TRP A 87 -10.73 -9.08 2.14
CA TRP A 87 -10.39 -10.05 3.16
C TRP A 87 -9.35 -11.06 2.62
N CYS A 88 -8.42 -11.49 3.47
CA CYS A 88 -7.31 -12.38 3.14
C CYS A 88 -7.27 -13.55 4.11
N THR A 89 -6.95 -14.75 3.62
CA THR A 89 -6.92 -15.96 4.45
C THR A 89 -5.68 -16.05 5.36
N TRP A 90 -4.59 -15.29 5.09
CA TRP A 90 -3.26 -15.58 5.62
C TRP A 90 -3.17 -15.52 7.15
N GLU A 91 -3.39 -14.39 7.80
CA GLU A 91 -3.17 -14.28 9.25
C GLU A 91 -4.25 -15.01 10.06
N HIS A 92 -5.37 -15.41 9.41
CA HIS A 92 -6.38 -16.25 10.01
C HIS A 92 -5.97 -17.73 10.04
N TYR A 93 -5.41 -18.26 8.94
CA TYR A 93 -5.15 -19.68 8.77
C TYR A 93 -3.68 -20.04 8.55
N HIS A 94 -2.85 -19.06 8.16
CA HIS A 94 -1.57 -19.33 7.53
C HIS A 94 -1.75 -20.32 6.36
N ASP A 95 -0.95 -21.37 6.28
CA ASP A 95 -1.02 -22.40 5.24
C ASP A 95 -2.06 -23.50 5.50
N ASP A 96 -2.79 -23.46 6.64
CA ASP A 96 -3.81 -24.45 6.98
C ASP A 96 -5.18 -24.10 6.41
N ILE A 97 -5.26 -23.90 5.08
CA ILE A 97 -6.49 -23.62 4.34
C ILE A 97 -6.97 -24.84 3.55
N ASN A 98 -8.28 -24.89 3.32
CA ASN A 98 -8.92 -25.83 2.43
C ASN A 98 -10.25 -25.28 1.89
N GLU A 99 -10.84 -25.98 0.90
CA GLU A 99 -12.08 -25.58 0.24
C GLU A 99 -13.20 -25.25 1.21
N SER A 100 -13.40 -26.11 2.23
CA SER A 100 -14.50 -25.94 3.18
C SER A 100 -14.31 -24.73 4.09
N LYS A 101 -13.10 -24.48 4.59
CA LYS A 101 -12.77 -23.31 5.41
C LYS A 101 -13.03 -22.02 4.64
N VAL A 102 -12.47 -21.89 3.43
CA VAL A 102 -12.64 -20.70 2.59
C VAL A 102 -14.10 -20.44 2.27
N ILE A 103 -14.86 -21.47 1.90
CA ILE A 103 -16.30 -21.34 1.60
C ILE A 103 -17.10 -20.91 2.84
N ASN A 104 -16.81 -21.48 4.00
CA ASN A 104 -17.50 -21.10 5.26
C ASN A 104 -17.24 -19.64 5.62
N ASP A 105 -15.99 -19.17 5.45
CA ASP A 105 -15.67 -17.76 5.72
C ASP A 105 -16.33 -16.83 4.70
N MET A 106 -16.36 -17.16 3.42
CA MET A 106 -17.08 -16.37 2.42
C MET A 106 -18.57 -16.26 2.76
N LYS A 107 -19.22 -17.33 3.26
CA LYS A 107 -20.60 -17.29 3.75
C LYS A 107 -20.76 -16.38 4.97
N THR A 108 -19.84 -16.48 5.91
CA THR A 108 -19.85 -15.66 7.15
C THR A 108 -19.63 -14.18 6.82
N ILE A 109 -18.72 -13.88 5.90
CA ILE A 109 -18.50 -12.53 5.37
C ILE A 109 -19.79 -11.98 4.76
N GLU A 110 -20.47 -12.74 3.90
CA GLU A 110 -21.74 -12.29 3.31
C GLU A 110 -22.85 -12.06 4.36
N ALA A 111 -22.85 -12.85 5.44
CA ALA A 111 -23.83 -12.75 6.52
C ALA A 111 -23.51 -11.62 7.52
N SER A 112 -22.24 -11.15 7.61
CA SER A 112 -21.81 -10.14 8.58
C SER A 112 -22.43 -8.76 8.38
N GLY A 113 -22.91 -8.48 7.16
CA GLY A 113 -23.39 -7.15 6.75
C GLY A 113 -22.28 -6.15 6.47
N ILE A 114 -20.99 -6.56 6.55
CA ILE A 114 -19.85 -5.72 6.16
C ILE A 114 -19.63 -5.88 4.64
N PRO A 115 -19.58 -4.79 3.88
CA PRO A 115 -19.48 -4.84 2.42
C PRO A 115 -18.05 -5.14 1.95
N ILE A 116 -17.52 -6.33 2.28
CA ILE A 116 -16.26 -6.84 1.75
C ILE A 116 -16.48 -7.24 0.30
N ARG A 117 -15.66 -6.70 -0.61
CA ARG A 117 -15.86 -6.81 -2.05
C ARG A 117 -14.89 -7.76 -2.73
N TYR A 118 -13.73 -8.03 -2.13
CA TYR A 118 -12.82 -9.03 -2.65
C TYR A 118 -12.30 -9.97 -1.57
N VAL A 119 -11.94 -11.18 -1.99
CA VAL A 119 -11.29 -12.20 -1.17
C VAL A 119 -9.95 -12.54 -1.81
N LEU A 120 -8.89 -12.53 -1.01
CA LEU A 120 -7.57 -13.02 -1.38
C LEU A 120 -7.33 -14.38 -0.71
N ILE A 121 -7.19 -15.43 -1.52
CA ILE A 121 -6.76 -16.76 -1.06
C ILE A 121 -5.24 -16.74 -1.08
N ASP A 122 -4.64 -16.76 0.10
CA ASP A 122 -3.18 -16.69 0.28
C ASP A 122 -2.52 -18.08 0.21
N ASP A 123 -1.25 -18.24 0.60
CA ASP A 123 -0.50 -19.50 0.55
C ASP A 123 -1.24 -20.66 1.29
N GLY A 124 -0.92 -21.90 0.96
CA GLY A 124 -1.50 -23.12 1.53
C GLY A 124 -2.42 -23.90 0.57
N HIS A 125 -2.72 -23.35 -0.61
CA HIS A 125 -3.56 -24.03 -1.60
C HIS A 125 -2.79 -24.84 -2.66
N LEU A 126 -1.48 -24.64 -2.76
CA LEU A 126 -0.65 -25.06 -3.89
C LEU A 126 -0.37 -26.57 -3.92
N ALA A 127 -0.42 -27.16 -5.11
CA ALA A 127 0.16 -28.47 -5.38
C ALA A 127 1.68 -28.32 -5.52
N HIS A 128 2.44 -28.83 -4.56
CA HIS A 128 3.90 -28.67 -4.53
C HIS A 128 4.64 -29.91 -3.99
N LYS A 129 5.93 -30.05 -4.32
CA LYS A 129 6.86 -31.02 -3.76
C LYS A 129 8.12 -30.26 -3.29
N ASN A 130 8.53 -30.43 -2.03
CA ASN A 130 9.70 -29.74 -1.47
C ASN A 130 9.68 -28.22 -1.67
N ARG A 131 8.52 -27.58 -1.51
CA ARG A 131 8.31 -26.15 -1.79
C ARG A 131 8.62 -25.73 -3.24
N GLN A 132 8.55 -26.66 -4.18
CA GLN A 132 8.62 -26.43 -5.64
C GLN A 132 7.25 -26.71 -6.24
N LEU A 133 6.73 -25.80 -7.06
CA LEU A 133 5.42 -25.93 -7.67
C LEU A 133 5.39 -27.10 -8.66
N THR A 134 4.37 -27.96 -8.58
CA THR A 134 4.18 -29.09 -9.51
C THR A 134 3.20 -28.75 -10.64
N ASP A 135 2.23 -27.87 -10.39
CA ASP A 135 1.27 -27.39 -11.39
C ASP A 135 0.54 -26.12 -10.89
N PHE A 136 -0.06 -25.35 -11.82
CA PHE A 136 -0.92 -24.18 -11.51
C PHE A 136 -2.37 -24.60 -11.21
N ILE A 137 -2.53 -25.64 -10.40
CA ILE A 137 -3.81 -26.12 -9.85
C ILE A 137 -3.70 -26.19 -8.32
N PRO A 138 -4.82 -26.14 -7.60
CA PRO A 138 -4.77 -26.33 -6.15
C PRO A 138 -4.48 -27.79 -5.79
N ASP A 139 -3.99 -28.00 -4.57
CA ASP A 139 -3.85 -29.34 -4.00
C ASP A 139 -5.22 -30.05 -3.98
N LYS A 140 -5.30 -31.24 -4.56
CA LYS A 140 -6.56 -31.99 -4.75
C LYS A 140 -7.16 -32.52 -3.45
N GLN A 141 -6.34 -32.71 -2.39
CA GLN A 141 -6.85 -33.14 -1.09
C GLN A 141 -7.46 -31.97 -0.34
N ARG A 142 -6.83 -30.80 -0.42
CA ARG A 142 -7.32 -29.57 0.22
C ARG A 142 -8.49 -28.94 -0.57
N PHE A 143 -8.46 -28.98 -1.90
CA PHE A 143 -9.46 -28.37 -2.80
C PHE A 143 -9.98 -29.42 -3.81
N PRO A 144 -10.82 -30.37 -3.37
CA PRO A 144 -11.24 -31.51 -4.19
C PRO A 144 -12.08 -31.12 -5.42
N SER A 145 -12.79 -30.00 -5.41
CA SER A 145 -13.51 -29.49 -6.59
C SER A 145 -12.70 -28.44 -7.38
N GLY A 146 -11.40 -28.30 -7.12
CA GLY A 146 -10.61 -27.21 -7.65
C GLY A 146 -11.16 -25.86 -7.18
N TRP A 147 -11.28 -24.90 -8.09
CA TRP A 147 -11.80 -23.57 -7.78
C TRP A 147 -13.30 -23.40 -8.03
N LYS A 148 -13.96 -24.39 -8.65
CA LYS A 148 -15.34 -24.28 -9.16
C LYS A 148 -16.35 -23.80 -8.11
N LYS A 149 -16.33 -24.38 -6.91
CA LYS A 149 -17.26 -23.99 -5.84
C LYS A 149 -16.94 -22.59 -5.31
N ILE A 150 -15.66 -22.26 -5.12
CA ILE A 150 -15.23 -20.93 -4.65
C ILE A 150 -15.67 -19.86 -5.66
N MET A 151 -15.42 -20.06 -6.96
CA MET A 151 -15.81 -19.11 -8.00
C MET A 151 -17.33 -18.90 -8.09
N SER A 152 -18.14 -19.90 -7.68
CA SER A 152 -19.60 -19.75 -7.64
C SER A 152 -20.10 -18.72 -6.60
N TYR A 153 -19.25 -18.28 -5.67
CA TYR A 153 -19.57 -17.23 -4.68
C TYR A 153 -19.37 -15.82 -5.23
N LYS A 154 -18.77 -15.63 -6.39
CA LYS A 154 -18.66 -14.29 -7.00
C LYS A 154 -20.02 -13.72 -7.32
N LYS A 155 -20.32 -12.53 -6.79
CA LYS A 155 -21.60 -11.81 -6.99
C LYS A 155 -21.33 -10.30 -7.09
N GLU A 156 -21.96 -9.63 -8.04
CA GLU A 156 -21.74 -8.20 -8.31
C GLU A 156 -21.92 -7.31 -7.06
N ASN A 157 -22.95 -7.59 -6.25
CA ASN A 157 -23.27 -6.77 -5.08
C ASN A 157 -22.69 -7.29 -3.75
N LYS A 158 -21.85 -8.32 -3.78
CA LYS A 158 -21.19 -8.93 -2.61
C LYS A 158 -19.72 -9.12 -2.87
N ILE A 159 -19.16 -10.31 -2.63
CA ILE A 159 -17.80 -10.65 -3.05
C ILE A 159 -17.78 -10.68 -4.58
N LYS A 160 -17.18 -9.65 -5.17
CA LYS A 160 -17.13 -9.46 -6.61
C LYS A 160 -15.85 -10.00 -7.22
N TRP A 161 -14.72 -9.87 -6.51
CA TRP A 161 -13.40 -10.25 -7.00
C TRP A 161 -12.74 -11.29 -6.09
N ILE A 162 -12.04 -12.22 -6.70
CA ILE A 162 -11.25 -13.24 -6.00
C ILE A 162 -9.82 -13.18 -6.53
N GLY A 163 -8.87 -13.02 -5.62
CA GLY A 163 -7.43 -13.07 -5.89
C GLY A 163 -6.79 -14.34 -5.38
N LEU A 164 -5.61 -14.64 -5.91
CA LEU A 164 -4.85 -15.82 -5.55
C LEU A 164 -3.37 -15.47 -5.32
N TRP A 165 -2.79 -16.09 -4.31
CA TRP A 165 -1.37 -15.95 -3.99
C TRP A 165 -0.53 -16.97 -4.77
N TYR A 166 0.63 -16.51 -5.23
CA TYR A 166 1.72 -17.35 -5.75
C TYR A 166 3.07 -16.66 -5.47
N SER A 167 4.18 -17.37 -5.62
CA SER A 167 5.48 -16.71 -5.69
C SER A 167 5.86 -16.38 -7.14
N LEU A 168 6.82 -15.46 -7.32
CA LEU A 168 7.26 -15.03 -8.65
C LEU A 168 7.77 -16.20 -9.50
N SER A 169 8.52 -17.14 -8.91
CA SER A 169 9.04 -18.33 -9.58
C SER A 169 8.16 -19.58 -9.41
N GLY A 170 6.85 -19.39 -9.24
CA GLY A 170 5.87 -20.45 -9.03
C GLY A 170 5.62 -20.73 -7.55
N TYR A 171 6.61 -21.23 -6.82
CA TYR A 171 6.60 -21.37 -5.36
C TYR A 171 7.95 -20.97 -4.75
N TRP A 172 8.12 -21.08 -3.44
CA TRP A 172 9.30 -20.56 -2.72
C TRP A 172 10.65 -21.02 -3.30
N MET A 173 10.73 -22.27 -3.76
CA MET A 173 11.95 -22.88 -4.31
C MET A 173 11.84 -23.13 -5.82
N GLY A 174 11.02 -22.36 -6.55
CA GLY A 174 10.84 -22.49 -7.99
C GLY A 174 9.85 -23.61 -8.38
N LEU A 175 10.15 -24.30 -9.48
CA LEU A 175 9.28 -25.32 -10.08
C LEU A 175 9.91 -26.70 -9.91
N SER A 176 9.07 -27.72 -9.68
CA SER A 176 9.53 -29.09 -9.52
C SER A 176 9.98 -29.67 -10.85
N PRO A 177 11.11 -30.43 -10.89
CA PRO A 177 11.41 -31.31 -12.04
C PRO A 177 10.32 -32.35 -12.30
N GLU A 178 9.64 -32.83 -11.25
CA GLU A 178 8.48 -33.70 -11.32
C GLU A 178 7.20 -32.84 -11.39
N ASN A 179 6.82 -32.42 -12.58
CA ASN A 179 5.69 -31.51 -12.80
C ASN A 179 4.73 -32.00 -13.88
N GLY A 180 3.49 -31.48 -13.82
CA GLY A 180 2.41 -31.71 -14.78
C GLY A 180 2.30 -30.66 -15.89
N PHE A 181 3.28 -29.77 -16.05
CA PHE A 181 3.18 -28.66 -17.01
C PHE A 181 3.11 -29.18 -18.47
N PRO A 182 2.34 -28.51 -19.33
CA PRO A 182 2.34 -28.76 -20.76
C PRO A 182 3.74 -28.68 -21.36
N GLN A 183 3.98 -29.43 -22.47
CA GLN A 183 5.28 -29.46 -23.13
C GLN A 183 5.82 -28.06 -23.48
N VAL A 184 4.96 -27.17 -23.95
CA VAL A 184 5.34 -25.77 -24.29
C VAL A 184 5.91 -25.02 -23.11
N VAL A 185 5.38 -25.26 -21.91
CA VAL A 185 5.88 -24.64 -20.67
C VAL A 185 7.19 -25.27 -20.25
N ARG A 186 7.28 -26.61 -20.27
CA ARG A 186 8.52 -27.31 -19.93
C ARG A 186 9.71 -26.88 -20.82
N GLN A 187 9.45 -26.60 -22.10
CA GLN A 187 10.47 -26.07 -23.02
C GLN A 187 10.93 -24.65 -22.68
N ALA A 188 10.10 -23.89 -21.94
CA ALA A 188 10.43 -22.55 -21.47
C ALA A 188 11.24 -22.55 -20.15
N LEU A 189 11.43 -23.72 -19.54
CA LEU A 189 12.15 -23.84 -18.26
C LEU A 189 13.57 -24.34 -18.48
N TYR A 190 14.43 -24.12 -17.49
CA TYR A 190 15.75 -24.72 -17.44
C TYR A 190 16.11 -25.18 -16.02
N PRO A 191 16.90 -26.24 -15.86
CA PRO A 191 17.34 -26.71 -14.55
C PRO A 191 18.42 -25.81 -13.97
N HIS A 192 18.24 -25.41 -12.70
CA HIS A 192 19.22 -24.65 -11.96
C HIS A 192 19.12 -24.96 -10.46
N ALA A 193 20.25 -25.28 -9.83
CA ALA A 193 20.35 -25.53 -8.38
C ALA A 193 19.28 -26.49 -7.81
N GLY A 194 18.96 -27.58 -8.54
CA GLY A 194 17.99 -28.60 -8.10
C GLY A 194 16.52 -28.22 -8.29
N SER A 195 16.25 -27.14 -9.01
CA SER A 195 14.93 -26.62 -9.34
C SER A 195 14.80 -26.40 -10.85
N LEU A 196 13.58 -26.19 -11.32
CA LEU A 196 13.33 -25.59 -12.63
C LEU A 196 12.97 -24.12 -12.45
N LEU A 197 13.55 -23.27 -13.29
CA LEU A 197 13.27 -21.83 -13.31
C LEU A 197 12.77 -21.41 -14.70
N PRO A 198 12.00 -20.31 -14.82
CA PRO A 198 11.71 -19.69 -16.11
C PRO A 198 13.01 -19.40 -16.89
N GLY A 199 13.02 -19.69 -18.16
CA GLY A 199 14.12 -19.80 -19.09
C GLY A 199 15.30 -18.84 -19.02
N THR A 200 16.27 -19.08 -19.88
CA THR A 200 17.52 -18.32 -19.95
C THR A 200 17.43 -17.06 -20.80
N ASP A 201 16.36 -16.89 -21.56
CA ASP A 201 16.14 -15.74 -22.43
C ASP A 201 14.75 -15.13 -22.24
N SER A 202 14.60 -13.88 -22.65
CA SER A 202 13.37 -13.08 -22.46
C SER A 202 12.14 -13.71 -23.12
N THR A 203 12.30 -14.47 -24.21
CA THR A 203 11.18 -15.12 -24.91
C THR A 203 10.64 -16.28 -24.11
N ARG A 204 11.51 -17.14 -23.59
CA ARG A 204 11.14 -18.28 -22.73
C ARG A 204 10.53 -17.79 -21.42
N ILE A 205 11.14 -16.80 -20.77
CA ILE A 205 10.61 -16.17 -19.55
C ILE A 205 9.19 -15.64 -19.80
N ARG A 206 8.99 -14.89 -20.90
CA ARG A 206 7.66 -14.38 -21.27
C ARG A 206 6.65 -15.49 -21.54
N SER A 207 7.06 -16.58 -22.20
CA SER A 207 6.19 -17.73 -22.47
C SER A 207 5.71 -18.39 -21.19
N PHE A 208 6.58 -18.54 -20.19
CA PHE A 208 6.21 -19.04 -18.87
C PHE A 208 5.17 -18.14 -18.18
N TYR A 209 5.43 -16.82 -18.07
CA TYR A 209 4.49 -15.91 -17.40
C TYR A 209 3.18 -15.75 -18.16
N ARG A 210 3.20 -15.87 -19.49
CA ARG A 210 1.95 -15.92 -20.27
C ARG A 210 1.10 -17.12 -19.87
N TYR A 211 1.69 -18.30 -19.79
CA TYR A 211 0.98 -19.49 -19.33
C TYR A 211 0.50 -19.33 -17.89
N TYR A 212 1.39 -18.94 -16.98
CA TYR A 212 1.08 -18.72 -15.57
C TYR A 212 -0.16 -17.82 -15.42
N VAL A 213 -0.11 -16.61 -15.96
CA VAL A 213 -1.18 -15.61 -15.78
C VAL A 213 -2.47 -16.04 -16.51
N SER A 214 -2.38 -16.56 -17.76
CA SER A 214 -3.57 -16.98 -18.49
C SER A 214 -4.27 -18.15 -17.83
N THR A 215 -3.54 -19.13 -17.30
CA THR A 215 -4.13 -20.27 -16.56
C THR A 215 -4.94 -19.81 -15.37
N LEU A 216 -4.42 -18.86 -14.58
CA LEU A 216 -5.14 -18.35 -13.42
C LEU A 216 -6.34 -17.46 -13.81
N LYS A 217 -6.22 -16.71 -14.89
CA LYS A 217 -7.34 -15.95 -15.46
C LYS A 217 -8.46 -16.88 -15.95
N GLU A 218 -8.14 -17.94 -16.64
CA GLU A 218 -9.08 -18.98 -17.12
C GLU A 218 -9.78 -19.70 -15.96
N GLN A 219 -9.09 -19.87 -14.83
CA GLN A 219 -9.66 -20.40 -13.59
C GLN A 219 -10.61 -19.44 -12.88
N GLY A 220 -10.71 -18.18 -13.35
CA GLY A 220 -11.68 -17.20 -12.87
C GLY A 220 -11.14 -16.15 -11.89
N PHE A 221 -9.83 -16.12 -11.63
CA PHE A 221 -9.21 -15.12 -10.75
C PHE A 221 -9.14 -13.74 -11.40
N ASP A 222 -9.30 -12.70 -10.58
CA ASP A 222 -9.32 -11.30 -11.02
C ASP A 222 -8.00 -10.59 -10.77
N PHE A 223 -7.23 -11.02 -9.75
CA PHE A 223 -5.93 -10.45 -9.41
C PHE A 223 -5.03 -11.49 -8.76
N LEU A 224 -3.74 -11.18 -8.71
CA LEU A 224 -2.71 -12.00 -8.09
C LEU A 224 -2.01 -11.22 -6.98
N LYS A 225 -1.72 -11.88 -5.86
CA LYS A 225 -0.67 -11.47 -4.92
C LYS A 225 0.55 -12.33 -5.23
N VAL A 226 1.61 -11.69 -5.70
CA VAL A 226 2.84 -12.40 -6.07
C VAL A 226 3.95 -12.06 -5.11
N ASP A 227 4.39 -13.07 -4.39
CA ASP A 227 5.35 -13.00 -3.30
C ASP A 227 6.75 -13.45 -3.72
N ASN A 228 7.70 -13.41 -2.77
CA ASN A 228 9.08 -13.91 -2.93
C ASN A 228 9.87 -13.22 -4.05
N GLN A 229 9.48 -12.02 -4.45
CA GLN A 229 10.07 -11.34 -5.60
C GLN A 229 11.54 -10.94 -5.37
N ALA A 230 11.90 -10.57 -4.14
CA ALA A 230 13.27 -10.23 -3.76
C ALA A 230 14.23 -11.43 -3.86
N PHE A 231 13.71 -12.65 -3.72
CA PHE A 231 14.50 -13.88 -3.80
C PHE A 231 14.66 -14.43 -5.21
N THR A 232 14.06 -13.81 -6.21
CA THR A 232 14.23 -14.22 -7.62
C THR A 232 15.68 -14.13 -8.05
N LEU A 233 16.39 -13.05 -7.72
CA LEU A 233 17.81 -12.92 -8.03
C LEU A 233 18.66 -14.03 -7.39
N PRO A 234 18.56 -14.31 -6.06
CA PRO A 234 19.24 -15.46 -5.44
C PRO A 234 18.98 -16.80 -6.12
N LEU A 235 17.76 -17.07 -6.61
CA LEU A 235 17.44 -18.30 -7.33
C LEU A 235 18.22 -18.46 -8.64
N TYR A 236 18.58 -17.36 -9.30
CA TYR A 236 19.36 -17.35 -10.55
C TYR A 236 20.87 -17.21 -10.33
N MET A 237 21.36 -17.01 -9.09
CA MET A 237 22.79 -16.82 -8.82
C MET A 237 23.61 -18.03 -9.25
N GLY A 238 24.78 -17.75 -9.86
CA GLY A 238 25.61 -18.77 -10.51
C GLY A 238 25.26 -19.05 -11.96
N GLY A 239 24.15 -18.49 -12.47
CA GLY A 239 23.81 -18.49 -13.90
C GLY A 239 24.55 -17.38 -14.67
N HIS A 240 24.48 -17.43 -16.01
CA HIS A 240 25.21 -16.50 -16.88
C HIS A 240 24.67 -15.04 -16.85
N GLU A 241 23.38 -14.85 -16.55
CA GLU A 241 22.73 -13.54 -16.68
C GLU A 241 21.68 -13.31 -15.58
N SER A 242 22.05 -13.60 -14.34
CA SER A 242 21.16 -13.63 -13.18
C SER A 242 20.35 -12.33 -13.00
N ILE A 243 20.97 -11.16 -13.17
CA ILE A 243 20.30 -9.85 -13.03
C ILE A 243 19.25 -9.69 -14.14
N ARG A 244 19.61 -9.96 -15.39
CA ARG A 244 18.68 -9.85 -16.54
C ARG A 244 17.52 -10.81 -16.40
N GLN A 245 17.79 -12.07 -16.01
CA GLN A 245 16.74 -13.08 -15.82
C GLN A 245 15.75 -12.66 -14.73
N ALA A 246 16.24 -12.20 -13.57
CA ALA A 246 15.38 -11.69 -12.50
C ALA A 246 14.56 -10.46 -12.95
N THR A 247 15.18 -9.53 -13.67
CA THR A 247 14.50 -8.35 -14.22
C THR A 247 13.44 -8.74 -15.26
N ASP A 248 13.76 -9.66 -16.18
CA ASP A 248 12.83 -10.12 -17.19
C ASP A 248 11.67 -10.93 -16.60
N CYS A 249 11.86 -11.65 -15.48
CA CYS A 249 10.78 -12.29 -14.73
C CYS A 249 9.77 -11.27 -14.19
N ASN A 250 10.26 -10.26 -13.48
CA ASN A 250 9.41 -9.19 -12.94
C ASN A 250 8.64 -8.45 -14.06
N ARG A 251 9.34 -8.02 -15.10
CA ARG A 251 8.73 -7.31 -16.24
C ARG A 251 7.71 -8.16 -16.99
N SER A 252 7.98 -9.48 -17.16
CA SER A 252 7.06 -10.38 -17.83
C SER A 252 5.79 -10.63 -17.01
N LEU A 253 5.91 -10.79 -15.69
CA LEU A 253 4.77 -10.89 -14.80
C LEU A 253 3.87 -9.65 -14.91
N GLU A 254 4.44 -8.45 -14.75
CA GLU A 254 3.68 -7.19 -14.85
C GLU A 254 3.00 -7.03 -16.23
N ALA A 255 3.73 -7.31 -17.30
CA ALA A 255 3.20 -7.17 -18.66
C ALA A 255 2.06 -8.16 -18.94
N GLU A 256 2.18 -9.42 -18.49
CA GLU A 256 1.15 -10.43 -18.74
C GLU A 256 -0.09 -10.23 -17.84
N THR A 257 0.07 -9.80 -16.59
CA THR A 257 -1.08 -9.44 -15.74
C THR A 257 -1.83 -8.24 -16.32
N HIS A 258 -1.13 -7.21 -16.77
CA HIS A 258 -1.75 -6.06 -17.45
C HIS A 258 -2.48 -6.48 -18.75
N ARG A 259 -1.85 -7.29 -19.59
CA ARG A 259 -2.45 -7.80 -20.85
C ARG A 259 -3.74 -8.61 -20.62
N GLN A 260 -3.84 -9.30 -19.49
CA GLN A 260 -5.00 -10.10 -19.09
C GLN A 260 -6.04 -9.30 -18.30
N ASN A 261 -5.85 -7.99 -18.11
CA ASN A 261 -6.69 -7.15 -17.24
C ASN A 261 -6.84 -7.73 -15.83
N MET A 262 -5.73 -8.22 -15.25
CA MET A 262 -5.66 -8.71 -13.88
C MET A 262 -4.94 -7.70 -12.99
N GLY A 263 -5.40 -7.57 -11.74
CA GLY A 263 -4.68 -6.82 -10.72
C GLY A 263 -3.40 -7.55 -10.28
N LEU A 264 -2.41 -6.80 -9.80
CA LEU A 264 -1.18 -7.35 -9.24
C LEU A 264 -0.83 -6.64 -7.93
N MET A 265 -0.76 -7.40 -6.84
CA MET A 265 -0.20 -7.00 -5.55
C MET A 265 1.21 -7.60 -5.45
N ASN A 266 2.23 -6.75 -5.51
CA ASN A 266 3.61 -7.20 -5.34
C ASN A 266 3.93 -7.35 -3.85
N CYS A 267 4.49 -8.50 -3.46
CA CYS A 267 4.91 -8.79 -2.11
C CYS A 267 6.38 -9.20 -2.08
N MET A 268 7.09 -8.87 -0.99
CA MET A 268 8.56 -9.03 -0.87
C MET A 268 9.30 -8.47 -2.10
N ALA A 269 8.88 -7.31 -2.58
CA ALA A 269 9.37 -6.68 -3.81
C ALA A 269 10.20 -5.41 -3.57
N GLN A 270 10.73 -5.21 -2.35
CA GLN A 270 11.48 -4.00 -1.96
C GLN A 270 12.97 -4.09 -2.32
N ASN A 271 13.31 -4.63 -3.47
CA ASN A 271 14.66 -4.62 -4.02
C ASN A 271 14.75 -3.70 -5.24
N VAL A 272 15.97 -3.30 -5.60
CA VAL A 272 16.22 -2.34 -6.68
C VAL A 272 15.75 -2.85 -8.05
N ILE A 273 15.78 -4.16 -8.30
CA ILE A 273 15.29 -4.74 -9.57
C ILE A 273 13.80 -4.46 -9.73
N ASN A 274 13.00 -4.77 -8.70
CA ASN A 274 11.55 -4.57 -8.74
C ASN A 274 11.19 -3.08 -8.71
N THR A 275 11.83 -2.28 -7.85
CA THR A 275 11.46 -0.87 -7.64
C THR A 275 11.88 0.03 -8.79
N ASP A 276 12.94 -0.33 -9.55
CA ASP A 276 13.43 0.45 -10.67
C ASP A 276 12.89 -0.04 -12.04
N HIS A 277 12.12 -1.14 -12.08
CA HIS A 277 11.54 -1.70 -13.30
C HIS A 277 10.04 -2.01 -13.14
N THR A 278 9.24 -1.07 -12.61
CA THR A 278 7.79 -1.22 -12.47
C THR A 278 7.03 -0.29 -13.43
N SER A 279 6.29 -0.90 -14.38
CA SER A 279 5.64 -0.19 -15.49
C SER A 279 4.13 -0.26 -15.48
N TYR A 280 3.55 -1.31 -14.91
CA TYR A 280 2.11 -1.59 -14.98
C TYR A 280 1.49 -1.77 -13.60
N SER A 281 2.10 -2.55 -12.72
CA SER A 281 1.56 -2.79 -11.38
C SER A 281 1.59 -1.52 -10.54
N ASN A 282 0.52 -1.26 -9.79
CA ASN A 282 0.36 -0.04 -9.01
C ASN A 282 0.07 -0.32 -7.53
N SER A 283 0.48 -1.49 -7.04
CA SER A 283 0.40 -1.87 -5.63
C SER A 283 1.60 -2.72 -5.24
N THR A 284 2.30 -2.32 -4.17
CA THR A 284 3.46 -3.04 -3.63
C THR A 284 3.46 -2.97 -2.12
N ARG A 285 3.67 -4.12 -1.46
CA ARG A 285 3.83 -4.23 -0.02
C ARG A 285 5.08 -3.48 0.44
N VAL A 286 4.95 -2.65 1.47
CA VAL A 286 6.01 -1.74 1.92
C VAL A 286 6.55 -2.05 3.32
N SER A 287 6.03 -3.06 4.00
CA SER A 287 6.36 -3.44 5.38
C SER A 287 6.69 -4.92 5.52
N ILE A 288 7.23 -5.29 6.68
CA ILE A 288 7.18 -6.69 7.16
C ILE A 288 5.72 -7.13 7.32
N ASP A 289 5.49 -8.45 7.50
CA ASP A 289 4.15 -8.99 7.75
C ASP A 289 3.54 -8.40 9.01
N TYR A 290 2.24 -8.09 8.95
CA TYR A 290 1.44 -7.85 10.13
C TYR A 290 1.41 -9.13 11.00
N LYS A 291 1.53 -8.94 12.31
CA LYS A 291 1.38 -10.00 13.32
C LYS A 291 0.38 -9.56 14.37
N LYS A 292 -0.68 -10.37 14.54
CA LYS A 292 -1.71 -10.07 15.53
C LYS A 292 -1.16 -10.16 16.96
N TYR A 293 -1.61 -9.26 17.83
CA TYR A 293 -1.28 -9.18 19.25
C TYR A 293 0.21 -9.01 19.57
N ASP A 294 1.02 -8.56 18.59
CA ASP A 294 2.45 -8.32 18.76
C ASP A 294 2.75 -6.83 18.64
N GLU A 295 2.96 -6.18 19.78
CA GLU A 295 3.20 -4.73 19.86
C GLU A 295 4.51 -4.32 19.16
N ASP A 296 5.60 -5.07 19.37
CA ASP A 296 6.91 -4.72 18.80
C ASP A 296 6.94 -4.90 17.29
N MET A 297 6.31 -5.97 16.80
CA MET A 297 6.12 -6.15 15.36
C MET A 297 5.21 -5.07 14.77
N ALA A 298 4.13 -4.69 15.45
CA ALA A 298 3.23 -3.62 15.02
C ALA A 298 3.95 -2.27 14.91
N LYS A 299 4.80 -1.91 15.89
CA LYS A 299 5.62 -0.70 15.84
C LYS A 299 6.59 -0.71 14.67
N SER A 300 7.29 -1.81 14.46
CA SER A 300 8.22 -2.01 13.34
C SER A 300 7.50 -1.95 11.99
N HIS A 301 6.34 -2.58 11.89
CA HIS A 301 5.46 -2.57 10.72
C HIS A 301 5.01 -1.15 10.34
N LEU A 302 4.52 -0.35 11.30
CA LEU A 302 4.12 1.03 11.09
C LEU A 302 5.31 1.90 10.64
N PHE A 303 6.47 1.77 11.30
CA PHE A 303 7.67 2.50 10.91
C PHE A 303 8.08 2.20 9.47
N GLN A 304 8.17 0.93 9.10
CA GLN A 304 8.55 0.51 7.75
C GLN A 304 7.52 0.95 6.71
N SER A 305 6.23 0.82 7.00
CA SER A 305 5.14 1.20 6.11
C SER A 305 5.31 2.62 5.59
N TYR A 306 5.55 3.58 6.45
CA TYR A 306 5.66 4.98 6.07
C TYR A 306 7.04 5.35 5.53
N THR A 307 8.11 4.83 6.12
CA THR A 307 9.47 5.13 5.68
C THR A 307 9.72 4.62 4.26
N ASN A 308 9.28 3.39 3.94
CA ASN A 308 9.40 2.85 2.59
C ASN A 308 8.48 3.57 1.60
N THR A 309 7.32 4.03 2.04
CA THR A 309 6.38 4.80 1.19
C THR A 309 6.99 6.11 0.69
N LEU A 310 7.89 6.73 1.44
CA LEU A 310 8.58 7.95 0.99
C LEU A 310 9.25 7.78 -0.38
N LEU A 311 9.81 6.60 -0.64
CA LEU A 311 10.46 6.26 -1.91
C LEU A 311 9.51 5.50 -2.86
N LEU A 312 8.93 4.40 -2.41
CA LEU A 312 8.10 3.53 -3.25
C LEU A 312 6.79 4.22 -3.68
N GLY A 313 6.27 5.11 -2.86
CA GLY A 313 5.08 5.92 -3.17
C GLY A 313 5.23 6.82 -4.40
N GLN A 314 6.45 7.02 -4.93
CA GLN A 314 6.67 7.72 -6.20
C GLN A 314 6.17 6.90 -7.40
N THR A 315 6.18 5.58 -7.28
CA THR A 315 5.87 4.65 -8.38
C THR A 315 4.64 3.79 -8.15
N VAL A 316 4.26 3.51 -6.90
CA VAL A 316 3.12 2.62 -6.54
C VAL A 316 2.30 3.19 -5.38
N TRP A 317 1.07 2.70 -5.22
CA TRP A 317 0.31 2.83 -3.99
C TRP A 317 0.81 1.79 -2.99
N PRO A 318 1.17 2.20 -1.76
CA PRO A 318 1.74 1.29 -0.78
C PRO A 318 0.68 0.36 -0.20
N ASP A 319 0.96 -0.93 -0.25
CA ASP A 319 0.22 -1.94 0.48
C ASP A 319 0.80 -2.03 1.90
N HIS A 320 0.01 -1.61 2.91
CA HIS A 320 0.35 -1.69 4.32
C HIS A 320 -0.04 -3.05 4.94
N ASP A 321 -0.22 -4.10 4.11
CA ASP A 321 -0.61 -5.44 4.52
C ASP A 321 -2.02 -5.55 5.12
N MET A 322 -2.42 -6.78 5.44
CA MET A 322 -3.65 -7.10 6.16
C MET A 322 -3.63 -6.60 7.60
N PHE A 323 -4.76 -6.68 8.27
CA PHE A 323 -4.85 -6.49 9.72
C PHE A 323 -6.05 -7.23 10.30
N HIS A 324 -6.06 -7.43 11.62
CA HIS A 324 -7.22 -7.90 12.36
C HIS A 324 -7.94 -6.71 13.00
N SER A 325 -9.21 -6.53 12.68
CA SER A 325 -10.05 -5.50 13.29
C SER A 325 -10.26 -5.77 14.79
N CYS A 326 -10.23 -7.05 15.18
CA CYS A 326 -10.39 -7.50 16.56
C CYS A 326 -9.08 -7.53 17.38
N ASP A 327 -7.95 -7.11 16.80
CA ASP A 327 -6.68 -7.05 17.52
C ASP A 327 -6.74 -5.98 18.63
N THR A 328 -6.71 -6.42 19.88
CA THR A 328 -6.81 -5.54 21.05
C THR A 328 -5.54 -4.73 21.32
N VAL A 329 -4.42 -5.09 20.70
CA VAL A 329 -3.14 -4.38 20.83
C VAL A 329 -3.02 -3.25 19.81
N CYS A 330 -3.36 -3.50 18.55
CA CYS A 330 -3.09 -2.54 17.48
C CYS A 330 -4.19 -2.43 16.40
N GLY A 331 -5.35 -3.10 16.53
CA GLY A 331 -6.38 -3.12 15.48
C GLY A 331 -6.83 -1.73 15.04
N THR A 332 -7.07 -0.81 15.98
CA THR A 332 -7.44 0.58 15.67
C THR A 332 -6.30 1.34 14.99
N LEU A 333 -5.06 1.22 15.50
CA LEU A 333 -3.88 1.86 14.92
C LEU A 333 -3.65 1.38 13.48
N MET A 334 -3.81 0.07 13.24
CA MET A 334 -3.68 -0.53 11.92
C MET A 334 -4.79 -0.04 10.98
N ALA A 335 -6.05 0.02 11.42
CA ALA A 335 -7.15 0.54 10.62
C ALA A 335 -6.88 1.99 10.17
N ARG A 336 -6.44 2.87 11.08
CA ARG A 336 -6.09 4.26 10.77
C ARG A 336 -4.88 4.36 9.83
N SER A 337 -3.87 3.51 10.03
CA SER A 337 -2.72 3.44 9.12
C SER A 337 -3.14 3.08 7.69
N LYS A 338 -4.03 2.07 7.54
CA LYS A 338 -4.56 1.68 6.23
C LYS A 338 -5.38 2.80 5.59
N ALA A 339 -6.16 3.55 6.38
CA ALA A 339 -6.96 4.66 5.87
C ALA A 339 -6.13 5.69 5.09
N ILE A 340 -4.94 6.06 5.60
CA ILE A 340 -4.08 7.08 4.99
C ILE A 340 -3.03 6.53 4.03
N SER A 341 -2.95 5.20 3.85
CA SER A 341 -2.00 4.58 2.92
C SER A 341 -2.33 4.87 1.45
N GLY A 342 -3.63 4.91 1.13
CA GLY A 342 -4.14 4.97 -0.24
C GLY A 342 -3.96 3.66 -1.03
N GLY A 343 -3.35 2.64 -0.44
CA GLY A 343 -3.19 1.29 -1.00
C GLY A 343 -4.43 0.41 -0.80
N PRO A 344 -4.33 -0.90 -1.12
CA PRO A 344 -5.38 -1.86 -0.80
C PRO A 344 -5.55 -1.98 0.72
N VAL A 345 -6.79 -2.23 1.15
CA VAL A 345 -7.12 -2.48 2.57
C VAL A 345 -7.89 -3.79 2.66
N TYR A 346 -7.38 -4.70 3.46
CA TYR A 346 -7.97 -6.02 3.63
C TYR A 346 -7.78 -6.55 5.05
N LEU A 347 -8.86 -7.14 5.55
CA LEU A 347 -8.91 -7.81 6.85
C LEU A 347 -8.33 -9.21 6.75
N SER A 348 -7.94 -9.78 7.88
CA SER A 348 -7.58 -11.19 7.99
C SER A 348 -8.08 -11.81 9.31
N ASP A 349 -9.06 -11.19 9.95
CA ASP A 349 -9.78 -11.75 11.09
C ASP A 349 -10.55 -13.02 10.69
N ALA A 350 -10.84 -13.90 11.64
CA ALA A 350 -11.96 -14.81 11.47
C ALA A 350 -13.24 -13.96 11.26
N PRO A 351 -14.05 -14.19 10.21
CA PRO A 351 -15.13 -13.28 9.88
C PRO A 351 -16.20 -13.08 10.96
N ARG A 352 -16.31 -14.01 11.91
CA ARG A 352 -17.19 -13.91 13.09
C ARG A 352 -16.70 -12.90 14.13
N ASP A 353 -15.41 -12.56 14.11
CA ASP A 353 -14.74 -11.73 15.11
C ASP A 353 -14.55 -10.27 14.65
N PHE A 354 -15.13 -9.88 13.51
CA PHE A 354 -15.04 -8.54 12.95
C PHE A 354 -15.55 -7.46 13.92
N ILE A 355 -14.71 -6.45 14.17
CA ILE A 355 -15.05 -5.26 14.97
C ILE A 355 -15.43 -4.12 14.03
N LYS A 356 -16.73 -3.83 13.94
CA LYS A 356 -17.32 -2.85 13.00
C LYS A 356 -16.80 -1.44 13.24
N GLU A 357 -16.50 -1.07 14.47
CA GLU A 357 -15.96 0.22 14.90
C GLU A 357 -14.60 0.52 14.27
N ASN A 358 -13.80 -0.50 13.96
CA ASN A 358 -12.52 -0.37 13.27
C ASN A 358 -12.66 -0.46 11.74
N ILE A 359 -13.77 -1.00 11.23
CA ILE A 359 -13.96 -1.28 9.80
C ILE A 359 -14.77 -0.18 9.11
N PHE A 360 -15.94 0.20 9.64
CA PHE A 360 -16.82 1.17 8.98
C PHE A 360 -16.21 2.57 8.82
N PRO A 361 -15.28 3.04 9.67
CA PRO A 361 -14.60 4.31 9.39
C PRO A 361 -13.74 4.34 8.13
N LEU A 362 -13.43 3.18 7.54
CA LEU A 362 -12.62 3.05 6.33
C LEU A 362 -13.42 3.22 5.03
N ILE A 363 -14.72 2.91 5.04
CA ILE A 363 -15.53 2.62 3.85
C ILE A 363 -16.85 3.39 3.80
N ASP A 364 -17.39 3.50 2.60
CA ASP A 364 -18.79 3.85 2.37
C ASP A 364 -19.73 2.63 2.52
N GLU A 365 -21.03 2.81 2.25
CA GLU A 365 -22.07 1.78 2.37
C GLU A 365 -21.90 0.64 1.35
N GLN A 366 -21.09 0.83 0.31
CA GLN A 366 -20.80 -0.16 -0.73
C GLN A 366 -19.46 -0.87 -0.54
N GLY A 367 -18.72 -0.53 0.52
CA GLY A 367 -17.39 -1.07 0.81
C GLY A 367 -16.26 -0.37 0.07
N LYS A 368 -16.53 0.78 -0.56
CA LYS A 368 -15.52 1.57 -1.23
C LYS A 368 -14.72 2.36 -0.21
N LEU A 369 -13.40 2.28 -0.31
CA LEU A 369 -12.47 2.95 0.59
C LEU A 369 -12.44 4.46 0.36
N PHE A 370 -12.45 5.22 1.43
CA PHE A 370 -11.98 6.61 1.39
C PHE A 370 -10.46 6.62 1.27
N ARG A 371 -9.93 7.39 0.34
CA ARG A 371 -8.50 7.37 0.02
C ARG A 371 -7.92 8.77 0.09
N PRO A 372 -6.65 8.93 0.53
CA PRO A 372 -5.93 10.18 0.42
C PRO A 372 -5.62 10.51 -1.05
N GLU A 373 -5.28 11.76 -1.33
CA GLU A 373 -4.88 12.22 -2.67
C GLU A 373 -3.48 11.73 -3.05
N ALA A 374 -2.61 11.54 -2.03
CA ALA A 374 -1.32 10.87 -2.14
C ALA A 374 -1.07 10.01 -0.88
N PRO A 375 -0.25 8.95 -0.95
CA PRO A 375 0.02 8.09 0.21
C PRO A 375 0.74 8.86 1.32
N ALA A 376 0.44 8.48 2.57
CA ALA A 376 1.07 9.07 3.74
C ALA A 376 2.57 8.78 3.81
N VAL A 377 3.34 9.79 4.20
CA VAL A 377 4.79 9.71 4.42
C VAL A 377 5.17 10.34 5.75
N PRO A 378 6.36 10.03 6.31
CA PRO A 378 6.84 10.67 7.53
C PRO A 378 6.96 12.18 7.36
N MET A 379 6.64 12.95 8.43
CA MET A 379 6.93 14.38 8.50
C MET A 379 8.45 14.63 8.53
N PRO A 380 8.95 15.82 8.17
CA PRO A 380 10.37 16.09 7.98
C PRO A 380 11.26 15.66 9.17
N GLU A 381 10.83 15.95 10.39
CA GLU A 381 11.55 15.58 11.61
C GLU A 381 11.55 14.06 11.89
N SER A 382 10.57 13.34 11.33
CA SER A 382 10.41 11.88 11.49
C SER A 382 11.21 11.06 10.46
N ILE A 383 11.66 11.68 9.36
CA ILE A 383 12.34 10.95 8.26
C ILE A 383 13.69 10.37 8.71
N LEU A 384 14.49 11.17 9.45
CA LEU A 384 15.83 10.79 9.89
C LEU A 384 15.89 10.34 11.36
N THR A 385 14.74 10.05 11.95
CA THR A 385 14.63 9.65 13.35
C THR A 385 14.15 8.21 13.44
N ASN A 386 14.87 7.36 14.15
CA ASN A 386 14.37 6.03 14.48
C ASN A 386 13.30 6.16 15.57
N PRO A 387 12.01 6.00 15.26
CA PRO A 387 10.92 6.24 16.22
C PRO A 387 10.85 5.20 17.34
N LEU A 388 11.51 4.04 17.18
CA LEU A 388 11.51 2.97 18.19
C LEU A 388 12.33 3.35 19.42
N TRP A 389 13.32 4.26 19.27
CA TRP A 389 14.29 4.60 20.32
C TRP A 389 14.44 6.10 20.60
N SER A 390 13.80 6.95 19.80
CA SER A 390 14.06 8.41 19.83
C SER A 390 13.49 9.15 21.04
N GLY A 391 12.50 8.61 21.73
CA GLY A 391 11.74 9.33 22.74
C GLY A 391 10.83 10.43 22.17
N LYS A 392 10.53 10.37 20.85
CA LYS A 392 9.70 11.36 20.15
C LYS A 392 8.48 10.70 19.52
N ALA A 393 7.43 11.48 19.31
CA ALA A 393 6.30 11.04 18.50
C ALA A 393 6.73 10.85 17.04
N TYR A 394 6.28 9.76 16.42
CA TYR A 394 6.43 9.53 14.99
C TYR A 394 5.24 10.12 14.27
N ARG A 395 5.48 11.16 13.48
CA ARG A 395 4.44 11.91 12.80
C ARG A 395 4.44 11.61 11.32
N VAL A 396 3.26 11.30 10.78
CA VAL A 396 3.05 10.97 9.36
C VAL A 396 1.87 11.76 8.83
N ALA A 397 1.88 12.08 7.54
CA ALA A 397 0.81 12.87 6.94
C ALA A 397 0.50 12.45 5.50
N ALA A 398 -0.76 12.65 5.11
CA ALA A 398 -1.26 12.48 3.75
C ALA A 398 -2.14 13.66 3.35
N PRO A 399 -2.03 14.19 2.12
CA PRO A 399 -3.01 15.14 1.60
C PRO A 399 -4.35 14.43 1.40
N SER A 400 -5.41 15.05 1.85
CA SER A 400 -6.78 14.52 1.82
C SER A 400 -7.75 15.49 1.16
N GLY A 401 -9.01 15.06 0.98
CA GLY A 401 -10.04 15.81 0.25
C GLY A 401 -10.24 17.23 0.74
N ASN A 402 -10.84 18.07 -0.09
CA ASN A 402 -11.15 19.49 0.17
C ASN A 402 -9.94 20.36 0.51
N GLY A 403 -8.74 19.96 0.09
CA GLY A 403 -7.52 20.67 0.38
C GLY A 403 -7.00 20.47 1.81
N ALA A 404 -7.52 19.52 2.55
CA ALA A 404 -7.06 19.20 3.89
C ALA A 404 -5.79 18.33 3.88
N MET A 405 -5.14 18.24 5.03
CA MET A 405 -4.04 17.32 5.31
C MET A 405 -4.39 16.50 6.56
N THR A 406 -4.32 15.19 6.42
CA THR A 406 -4.57 14.26 7.53
C THR A 406 -3.25 13.82 8.12
N LEU A 407 -3.10 13.97 9.44
CA LEU A 407 -1.91 13.58 10.20
C LEU A 407 -2.26 12.49 11.20
N ILE A 408 -1.35 11.54 11.37
CA ILE A 408 -1.36 10.63 12.51
C ILE A 408 -0.04 10.78 13.26
N CYS A 409 -0.15 10.87 14.60
CA CYS A 409 0.99 10.91 15.49
C CYS A 409 0.98 9.63 16.32
N TYR A 410 2.06 8.86 16.24
CA TYR A 410 2.23 7.60 16.95
C TYR A 410 3.27 7.72 18.06
N ASN A 411 3.07 6.98 19.15
CA ASN A 411 4.16 6.61 20.06
C ASN A 411 4.63 5.20 19.71
N LEU A 412 5.72 5.09 18.95
CA LEU A 412 6.32 3.81 18.53
C LEU A 412 7.53 3.41 19.39
N ASN A 413 7.80 4.12 20.49
CA ASN A 413 8.97 3.83 21.32
C ASN A 413 8.84 2.48 22.01
N VAL A 414 9.92 1.71 22.01
CA VAL A 414 10.03 0.39 22.70
C VAL A 414 10.64 0.50 24.10
N SER A 415 11.19 1.65 24.47
CA SER A 415 11.79 1.88 25.78
C SER A 415 10.74 2.26 26.83
N PRO A 416 10.70 1.61 28.00
CA PRO A 416 9.76 1.95 29.08
C PRO A 416 9.85 3.44 29.52
N ARG A 417 11.04 4.07 29.46
CA ARG A 417 11.20 5.48 29.80
C ARG A 417 10.54 6.45 28.81
N HIS A 418 10.11 5.97 27.64
CA HIS A 418 9.44 6.73 26.59
C HIS A 418 7.97 6.35 26.43
N GLN A 419 7.34 5.84 27.52
CA GLN A 419 5.91 5.51 27.50
C GLN A 419 5.02 6.73 27.27
N GLN A 420 5.53 7.93 27.56
CA GLN A 420 4.84 9.19 27.33
C GLN A 420 5.68 10.08 26.41
N VAL A 421 5.09 10.52 25.31
CA VAL A 421 5.73 11.47 24.38
C VAL A 421 4.75 12.56 23.99
N GLN A 422 5.26 13.70 23.54
CA GLN A 422 4.45 14.81 23.05
C GLN A 422 4.43 14.84 21.53
N ALA A 423 3.25 14.99 20.95
CA ALA A 423 3.02 15.29 19.55
C ALA A 423 2.71 16.78 19.41
N ILE A 424 3.51 17.51 18.67
CA ILE A 424 3.33 18.94 18.40
C ILE A 424 2.82 19.08 16.97
N ILE A 425 1.64 19.65 16.79
CA ILE A 425 1.06 19.96 15.48
C ILE A 425 1.26 21.44 15.23
N LYS A 426 1.89 21.80 14.11
CA LYS A 426 2.24 23.17 13.77
C LYS A 426 1.43 23.65 12.56
N LYS A 427 1.16 24.97 12.50
CA LYS A 427 0.51 25.58 11.33
C LYS A 427 1.29 25.34 10.03
N GLU A 428 2.60 25.41 10.09
CA GLU A 428 3.50 25.16 8.96
C GLU A 428 3.42 23.72 8.41
N ASP A 429 2.97 22.74 9.21
CA ASP A 429 2.76 21.36 8.75
C ASP A 429 1.80 21.31 7.57
N TYR A 430 0.81 22.21 7.54
CA TYR A 430 -0.14 22.29 6.44
C TYR A 430 0.52 22.69 5.11
N SER A 431 1.54 23.54 5.13
CA SER A 431 2.24 23.99 3.91
C SER A 431 2.98 22.85 3.19
N LEU A 432 3.30 21.76 3.89
CA LEU A 432 3.93 20.57 3.31
C LEU A 432 3.03 19.87 2.29
N ARG A 433 1.73 20.16 2.27
CA ARG A 433 0.79 19.64 1.26
C ARG A 433 1.30 19.88 -0.17
N ASN A 434 1.95 21.00 -0.43
CA ASN A 434 2.54 21.33 -1.73
C ASN A 434 3.74 20.44 -2.10
N SER A 435 4.42 19.90 -1.10
CA SER A 435 5.60 19.06 -1.30
C SER A 435 5.25 17.64 -1.72
N PHE A 436 4.06 17.15 -1.39
CA PHE A 436 3.64 15.78 -1.73
C PHE A 436 3.33 15.58 -3.21
N GLU A 437 2.62 16.54 -3.82
CA GLU A 437 2.33 16.56 -5.26
C GLU A 437 2.09 18.03 -5.70
N LYS A 438 1.73 18.26 -6.97
CA LYS A 438 1.37 19.60 -7.46
C LYS A 438 0.02 20.06 -6.86
N MET A 439 -0.03 20.28 -5.57
CA MET A 439 -1.21 20.71 -4.85
C MET A 439 -1.06 22.16 -4.46
N SER A 440 -2.15 22.94 -4.48
CA SER A 440 -2.15 24.35 -4.14
C SER A 440 -2.52 24.54 -2.67
N ALA A 441 -1.53 24.70 -1.79
CA ALA A 441 -1.71 25.30 -0.48
C ALA A 441 -0.86 26.57 -0.43
N THR A 442 -1.36 27.65 0.12
CA THR A 442 -0.57 28.86 0.34
C THR A 442 -0.10 28.87 1.80
N SER A 443 1.10 29.36 2.06
CA SER A 443 1.63 29.52 3.43
C SER A 443 0.82 30.52 4.26
N GLU A 444 -0.03 31.32 3.63
CA GLU A 444 -0.88 32.34 4.25
C GLU A 444 -2.28 31.82 4.59
N GLU A 445 -2.65 30.59 4.19
CA GLU A 445 -3.96 30.06 4.53
C GLU A 445 -4.13 29.92 6.04
N ARG A 446 -5.27 30.37 6.54
CA ARG A 446 -5.74 30.07 7.89
C ARG A 446 -6.12 28.59 7.93
N VAL A 447 -5.76 27.91 9.00
CA VAL A 447 -5.92 26.46 9.13
C VAL A 447 -6.68 26.12 10.40
N LEU A 448 -7.71 25.31 10.27
CA LEU A 448 -8.43 24.70 11.39
C LEU A 448 -7.79 23.35 11.72
N LEU A 449 -7.41 23.12 12.96
CA LEU A 449 -7.05 21.83 13.51
C LEU A 449 -8.31 21.13 14.01
N TYR A 450 -8.61 19.97 13.44
CA TYR A 450 -9.66 19.08 13.93
C TYR A 450 -9.05 17.82 14.53
N ASN A 451 -9.30 17.58 15.82
CA ASN A 451 -8.93 16.35 16.51
C ASN A 451 -10.06 15.33 16.36
N TRP A 452 -9.77 14.22 15.69
CA TRP A 452 -10.79 13.23 15.32
C TRP A 452 -11.40 12.54 16.54
N GLU A 453 -10.60 12.19 17.56
CA GLU A 453 -11.08 11.48 18.76
C GLU A 453 -11.96 12.37 19.64
N SER A 454 -11.52 13.58 19.91
CA SER A 454 -12.27 14.52 20.77
C SER A 454 -13.35 15.29 20.03
N GLN A 455 -13.36 15.24 18.70
CA GLN A 455 -14.24 15.99 17.80
C GLN A 455 -14.19 17.52 18.02
N LYS A 456 -13.09 18.01 18.58
CA LYS A 456 -12.85 19.44 18.79
C LYS A 456 -12.16 20.06 17.58
N ALA A 457 -12.54 21.27 17.27
CA ALA A 457 -11.97 22.08 16.21
C ALA A 457 -11.50 23.41 16.80
N GLU A 458 -10.30 23.83 16.41
CA GLU A 458 -9.73 25.13 16.79
C GLU A 458 -8.90 25.70 15.63
N GLU A 459 -8.87 27.00 15.49
CA GLU A 459 -7.96 27.64 14.54
C GLU A 459 -6.52 27.52 15.06
N LEU A 460 -5.64 26.98 14.22
CA LEU A 460 -4.25 26.78 14.55
C LEU A 460 -3.44 28.04 14.24
N SER A 461 -3.17 28.83 15.26
CA SER A 461 -2.40 30.08 15.11
C SER A 461 -0.91 29.84 14.98
N ASP A 462 -0.35 28.93 15.76
CA ASP A 462 1.07 28.54 15.77
C ASP A 462 1.19 27.02 15.92
N SER A 463 1.01 26.49 17.12
CA SER A 463 1.09 25.04 17.40
C SER A 463 0.15 24.62 18.52
N SER A 464 -0.23 23.33 18.48
CA SER A 464 -0.96 22.65 19.55
C SER A 464 -0.21 21.39 19.95
N THR A 465 -0.14 21.09 21.26
CA THR A 465 0.60 19.96 21.83
C THR A 465 -0.36 18.93 22.39
N PHE A 466 -0.11 17.66 22.10
CA PHE A 466 -0.90 16.54 22.55
C PHE A 466 -0.02 15.46 23.14
N GLU A 467 -0.53 14.80 24.17
CA GLU A 467 0.16 13.73 24.86
C GLU A 467 -0.22 12.35 24.28
N LEU A 468 0.76 11.49 24.11
CA LEU A 468 0.62 10.09 23.70
C LEU A 468 1.20 9.19 24.80
N ILE A 469 0.37 8.36 25.42
CA ILE A 469 0.75 7.48 26.54
C ILE A 469 0.69 6.02 26.07
N GLY A 470 1.79 5.30 26.22
CA GLY A 470 1.91 3.91 25.77
C GLY A 470 1.88 3.79 24.23
N PHE A 471 1.61 2.60 23.72
CA PHE A 471 1.47 2.35 22.30
C PHE A 471 0.10 2.86 21.82
N THR A 472 0.06 4.12 21.42
CA THR A 472 -1.16 4.82 20.99
C THR A 472 -0.87 5.73 19.80
N ASP A 473 -1.96 6.19 19.18
CA ASP A 473 -1.94 7.22 18.14
C ASP A 473 -2.98 8.32 18.39
N LYS A 474 -2.87 9.40 17.65
CA LYS A 474 -3.90 10.44 17.52
C LYS A 474 -4.02 10.87 16.07
N LEU A 475 -5.28 11.02 15.63
CA LEU A 475 -5.63 11.39 14.26
C LEU A 475 -6.12 12.84 14.21
N PHE A 476 -5.55 13.62 13.29
CA PHE A 476 -5.88 15.03 13.08
C PHE A 476 -6.14 15.34 11.62
N HIS A 477 -7.00 16.36 11.39
CA HIS A 477 -7.15 17.00 10.09
C HIS A 477 -6.78 18.47 10.19
N LEU A 478 -5.86 18.90 9.33
CA LEU A 478 -5.56 20.32 9.09
C LEU A 478 -6.39 20.74 7.87
N CYS A 479 -7.44 21.53 8.11
CA CYS A 479 -8.40 21.92 7.09
C CYS A 479 -8.29 23.43 6.81
N PRO A 480 -8.22 23.88 5.54
CA PRO A 480 -8.12 25.30 5.25
C PRO A 480 -9.42 26.04 5.55
N ILE A 481 -9.30 27.24 6.14
CA ILE A 481 -10.42 28.16 6.33
C ILE A 481 -10.51 29.06 5.10
N ARG A 482 -11.58 28.92 4.31
CA ARG A 482 -11.78 29.66 3.07
C ARG A 482 -13.10 30.42 3.10
N LYS A 483 -13.06 31.75 2.97
CA LYS A 483 -14.26 32.62 3.03
C LYS A 483 -15.11 32.39 4.29
N GLY A 484 -14.47 32.09 5.41
CA GLY A 484 -15.12 31.77 6.68
C GLY A 484 -15.83 30.42 6.73
N TRP A 485 -15.42 29.48 5.87
CA TRP A 485 -15.89 28.09 5.86
C TRP A 485 -14.73 27.12 5.98
N THR A 486 -14.95 26.01 6.70
CA THR A 486 -14.07 24.86 6.68
C THR A 486 -14.89 23.58 6.60
N VAL A 487 -14.61 22.75 5.59
CA VAL A 487 -15.25 21.44 5.41
C VAL A 487 -14.38 20.40 6.10
N ILE A 488 -14.86 19.83 7.20
CA ILE A 488 -14.18 18.75 7.93
C ILE A 488 -14.54 17.39 7.32
N GLY A 489 -15.83 17.20 6.96
CA GLY A 489 -16.34 15.96 6.40
C GLY A 489 -17.16 15.16 7.42
N VAL A 490 -17.42 13.88 7.09
CA VAL A 490 -18.23 12.99 7.94
C VAL A 490 -17.37 12.46 9.08
N GLN A 491 -17.74 12.79 10.31
CA GLN A 491 -16.91 12.60 11.52
C GLN A 491 -16.60 11.13 11.84
N GLU A 492 -17.49 10.21 11.47
CA GLU A 492 -17.33 8.78 11.74
C GLU A 492 -16.27 8.11 10.85
N LYS A 493 -15.72 8.83 9.86
CA LYS A 493 -14.73 8.29 8.92
C LYS A 493 -13.31 8.77 9.26
N TYR A 494 -12.32 7.85 9.19
CA TYR A 494 -10.92 8.22 9.46
C TYR A 494 -10.38 9.27 8.49
N LEU A 495 -10.79 9.25 7.24
CA LEU A 495 -10.50 10.29 6.25
C LEU A 495 -11.72 11.21 6.06
N SER A 496 -12.21 11.83 7.14
CA SER A 496 -13.37 12.74 7.09
C SER A 496 -13.33 13.72 5.91
N PRO A 497 -12.21 14.41 5.58
CA PRO A 497 -12.20 15.36 4.47
C PRO A 497 -12.41 14.72 3.09
N SER A 498 -12.12 13.42 2.93
CA SER A 498 -12.30 12.70 1.66
C SER A 498 -13.72 12.18 1.46
N THR A 499 -14.62 12.37 2.42
CA THR A 499 -16.03 11.94 2.36
C THR A 499 -16.95 12.95 1.67
N VAL A 500 -16.42 14.09 1.30
CA VAL A 500 -17.19 15.23 0.78
C VAL A 500 -16.45 15.86 -0.40
N GLN A 501 -17.21 16.36 -1.37
CA GLN A 501 -16.69 17.16 -2.48
C GLN A 501 -17.32 18.57 -2.42
N THR A 502 -16.50 19.60 -2.33
CA THR A 502 -16.97 20.97 -2.45
C THR A 502 -17.29 21.29 -3.91
N ILE A 503 -18.57 21.57 -4.19
CA ILE A 503 -19.06 21.95 -5.54
C ILE A 503 -18.90 23.44 -5.78
N SER A 504 -19.31 24.26 -4.79
CA SER A 504 -19.13 25.71 -4.85
C SER A 504 -19.05 26.30 -3.45
N LEU A 505 -18.32 27.42 -3.32
CA LEU A 505 -18.10 28.12 -2.08
C LEU A 505 -18.09 29.63 -2.33
N THR A 506 -19.01 30.33 -1.70
CA THR A 506 -19.08 31.80 -1.63
C THR A 506 -19.00 32.25 -0.17
N GLU A 507 -19.06 33.54 0.11
CA GLU A 507 -19.05 34.05 1.48
C GLU A 507 -20.27 33.58 2.30
N ASN A 508 -21.44 33.50 1.66
CA ASN A 508 -22.71 33.21 2.35
C ASN A 508 -23.27 31.81 2.06
N ARG A 509 -22.67 31.07 1.11
CA ARG A 509 -23.23 29.80 0.65
C ARG A 509 -22.16 28.78 0.34
N LEU A 510 -22.35 27.57 0.87
CA LEU A 510 -21.52 26.39 0.63
C LEU A 510 -22.36 25.26 0.03
N VAL A 511 -21.93 24.69 -1.09
CA VAL A 511 -22.59 23.55 -1.73
C VAL A 511 -21.66 22.36 -1.73
N LEU A 512 -22.11 21.27 -1.14
CA LEU A 512 -21.35 20.04 -0.95
C LEU A 512 -22.05 18.84 -1.60
N ASN A 513 -21.28 17.89 -2.11
CA ASN A 513 -21.72 16.53 -2.41
C ASN A 513 -21.16 15.61 -1.33
N VAL A 514 -22.01 15.07 -0.47
CA VAL A 514 -21.62 14.15 0.62
C VAL A 514 -21.73 12.72 0.12
N LEU A 515 -20.65 11.94 0.29
CA LEU A 515 -20.45 10.64 -0.36
C LEU A 515 -20.90 9.45 0.48
N CYS A 516 -21.21 9.64 1.78
CA CYS A 516 -21.64 8.58 2.68
C CYS A 516 -22.62 9.11 3.74
N THR A 517 -23.27 8.21 4.45
CA THR A 517 -24.10 8.52 5.64
C THR A 517 -23.23 8.89 6.83
N GLY A 518 -23.83 9.57 7.82
CA GLY A 518 -23.18 9.95 9.08
C GLY A 518 -23.39 11.41 9.44
N THR A 519 -22.54 11.96 10.29
CA THR A 519 -22.61 13.32 10.78
C THR A 519 -21.58 14.20 10.09
N LEU A 520 -22.04 15.02 9.15
CA LEU A 520 -21.18 16.00 8.49
C LEU A 520 -20.82 17.14 9.44
N LYS A 521 -19.53 17.44 9.55
CA LYS A 521 -18.98 18.56 10.30
C LYS A 521 -18.51 19.67 9.36
N VAL A 522 -19.00 20.87 9.60
CA VAL A 522 -18.61 22.09 8.89
C VAL A 522 -18.37 23.21 9.91
N TRP A 523 -17.20 23.83 9.84
CA TRP A 523 -16.92 25.04 10.61
C TRP A 523 -17.35 26.27 9.84
N ILE A 524 -18.01 27.21 10.55
CA ILE A 524 -18.59 28.41 9.97
C ILE A 524 -18.18 29.62 10.80
N GLU A 525 -17.66 30.63 10.14
CA GLU A 525 -17.38 31.94 10.74
C GLU A 525 -18.34 33.01 10.18
N ASN A 526 -19.03 33.66 11.06
CA ASN A 526 -19.81 34.89 10.82
C ASN A 526 -19.14 36.05 11.51
N SER A 527 -19.54 37.27 11.19
CA SER A 527 -18.97 38.52 11.73
C SER A 527 -18.91 38.58 13.28
N SER A 528 -19.70 37.77 13.99
CA SER A 528 -19.84 37.77 15.44
C SER A 528 -19.69 36.41 16.12
N LYS A 529 -19.56 35.29 15.35
CA LYS A 529 -19.57 33.95 15.94
C LYS A 529 -18.80 32.96 15.09
N GLN A 530 -18.06 32.06 15.75
CA GLN A 530 -17.50 30.83 15.17
C GLN A 530 -18.34 29.65 15.65
N GLU A 531 -18.70 28.73 14.74
CA GLU A 531 -19.59 27.62 15.04
C GLU A 531 -19.12 26.33 14.31
N LEU A 532 -19.01 25.22 15.06
CA LEU A 532 -18.87 23.89 14.49
C LEU A 532 -20.28 23.29 14.32
N ARG A 533 -20.81 23.33 13.11
CA ARG A 533 -22.13 22.80 12.76
C ARG A 533 -22.09 21.31 12.47
N SER A 534 -23.05 20.57 13.01
CA SER A 534 -23.26 19.15 12.76
C SER A 534 -24.55 18.95 11.95
N ILE A 535 -24.48 18.18 10.85
CA ILE A 535 -25.62 17.94 9.95
C ILE A 535 -25.74 16.44 9.75
N SER A 536 -26.92 15.87 10.06
CA SER A 536 -27.20 14.46 9.82
C SER A 536 -27.39 14.16 8.33
N ILE A 537 -26.72 13.16 7.83
CA ILE A 537 -26.77 12.69 6.45
C ILE A 537 -27.27 11.24 6.44
N ASP A 538 -28.52 11.05 6.10
CA ASP A 538 -29.17 9.73 6.08
C ASP A 538 -28.88 8.95 4.79
N THR A 539 -28.55 9.68 3.70
CA THR A 539 -28.17 9.11 2.40
C THR A 539 -27.15 10.02 1.72
N PRO A 540 -26.23 9.50 0.90
CA PRO A 540 -25.35 10.32 0.07
C PRO A 540 -26.15 11.31 -0.77
N LYS A 541 -25.84 12.59 -0.65
CA LYS A 541 -26.61 13.66 -1.32
C LYS A 541 -25.86 14.97 -1.46
N LYS A 542 -26.37 15.78 -2.39
CA LYS A 542 -25.97 17.20 -2.48
C LYS A 542 -26.72 18.01 -1.42
N ILE A 543 -25.98 18.83 -0.69
CA ILE A 543 -26.52 19.74 0.32
C ILE A 543 -26.09 21.18 0.06
N VAL A 544 -26.91 22.11 0.55
CA VAL A 544 -26.63 23.55 0.53
C VAL A 544 -26.66 24.03 1.97
N ILE A 545 -25.63 24.78 2.36
CA ILE A 545 -25.53 25.38 3.71
C ILE A 545 -25.39 26.88 3.51
N GLU A 546 -26.18 27.66 4.24
CA GLU A 546 -26.15 29.12 4.26
C GLU A 546 -25.70 29.58 5.65
N LYS A 547 -24.99 30.73 5.69
CA LYS A 547 -24.54 31.38 6.94
C LYS A 547 -25.69 32.03 7.69
#